data_5548082f1930a0f026e2e8b552fa2a84
#
_entry.id   5548082f1930a0f026e2e8b552fa2a84
#
_cell.length_a   1.000
_cell.length_b   1.000
_cell.length_c   1.000
_cell.angle_alpha   90.00
_cell.angle_beta   90.00
_cell.angle_gamma   90.00
#
_symmetry.space_group_name_H-M   'P 1'
#
loop_
_entity.id
_entity.type
_entity.pdbx_description
1 polymer ?
#
loop_
_entity_poly.entity_id
_entity_poly.type
_entity_poly.pdbx_seq_one_letter_code
_entity_poly.pdbx_strand_id
1 'polypeptide(L)'
;MATDKLISKLGELGEQELLIEVTVRYLFSLPPELADAAFRGAILRWFTPEVLQGVSGAGTVSGIEGLGSDRKASPDELCDQLRKLRFAEEYPGRGYSFHDMTRELVLSYLWGKERDFYRKVSAQAAGYFGGLLNAQIERSELGEIDPGEIDWDLGVERAYHSIVADEQEAIEAVGSFLDFLLQERKLGTYHAVMQALSEHAEAGRMLPDSQGRLKLWRLQEAIANYNITGLETMTSEILQAPDA
;
A
#
# COMPACT_ATOMS: atom_id res chain seq x y z
N MET A 1 7.09 24.72 -29.91
CA MET A 1 6.94 23.35 -30.51
C MET A 1 6.78 22.25 -29.47
N ALA A 2 7.68 22.05 -28.46
CA ALA A 2 7.48 21.02 -27.43
C ALA A 2 6.33 21.41 -26.47
N THR A 3 6.26 22.66 -26.06
CA THR A 3 5.24 23.20 -25.17
C THR A 3 3.84 23.15 -25.79
N ASP A 4 3.72 23.45 -27.08
CA ASP A 4 2.43 23.45 -27.78
C ASP A 4 1.84 22.05 -27.94
N LYS A 5 2.70 21.03 -28.20
CA LYS A 5 2.29 19.62 -28.21
C LYS A 5 1.86 19.15 -26.82
N LEU A 6 2.51 19.65 -25.77
CA LEU A 6 2.15 19.34 -24.39
C LEU A 6 0.78 19.91 -24.04
N ILE A 7 0.56 21.20 -24.32
CA ILE A 7 -0.72 21.88 -24.05
C ILE A 7 -1.87 21.21 -24.83
N SER A 8 -1.65 20.85 -26.10
CA SER A 8 -2.67 20.13 -26.88
C SER A 8 -3.02 18.77 -26.27
N LYS A 9 -2.00 18.00 -25.85
CA LYS A 9 -2.21 16.69 -25.23
C LYS A 9 -2.91 16.79 -23.86
N LEU A 10 -2.59 17.82 -23.07
CA LEU A 10 -3.24 18.07 -21.78
C LEU A 10 -4.70 18.49 -21.94
N GLY A 11 -5.06 19.17 -23.03
CA GLY A 11 -6.44 19.56 -23.35
C GLY A 11 -7.35 18.38 -23.79
N GLU A 12 -6.76 17.23 -24.12
CA GLU A 12 -7.48 16.02 -24.54
C GLU A 12 -7.72 15.04 -23.37
N LEU A 13 -7.06 15.24 -22.23
CA LEU A 13 -7.16 14.39 -21.05
C LEU A 13 -8.38 14.78 -20.20
N GLY A 14 -9.02 13.79 -19.60
CA GLY A 14 -9.96 14.03 -18.51
C GLY A 14 -9.27 14.65 -17.29
N GLU A 15 -10.05 15.27 -16.42
CA GLU A 15 -9.52 15.98 -15.24
C GLU A 15 -8.60 15.08 -14.38
N GLN A 16 -9.00 13.84 -14.14
CA GLN A 16 -8.23 12.88 -13.35
C GLN A 16 -6.91 12.49 -14.06
N GLU A 17 -6.95 12.23 -15.36
CA GLU A 17 -5.75 11.91 -16.15
C GLU A 17 -4.76 13.08 -16.16
N LEU A 18 -5.28 14.30 -16.22
CA LEU A 18 -4.47 15.52 -16.14
C LEU A 18 -3.75 15.63 -14.79
N LEU A 19 -4.45 15.38 -13.69
CA LEU A 19 -3.88 15.40 -12.34
C LEU A 19 -2.79 14.33 -12.18
N ILE A 20 -3.01 13.11 -12.67
CA ILE A 20 -2.01 12.05 -12.69
C ILE A 20 -0.77 12.50 -13.46
N GLU A 21 -0.94 13.00 -14.69
CA GLU A 21 0.18 13.43 -15.56
C GLU A 21 0.99 14.54 -14.90
N VAL A 22 0.34 15.56 -14.33
CA VAL A 22 1.02 16.68 -13.65
C VAL A 22 1.79 16.19 -12.42
N THR A 23 1.17 15.36 -11.58
CA THR A 23 1.80 14.82 -10.37
C THR A 23 3.02 13.98 -10.72
N VAL A 24 2.89 13.07 -11.66
CA VAL A 24 3.97 12.18 -12.09
C VAL A 24 5.11 12.93 -12.74
N ARG A 25 4.82 13.94 -13.59
CA ARG A 25 5.86 14.82 -14.17
C ARG A 25 6.61 15.61 -13.11
N TYR A 26 5.91 16.07 -12.09
CA TYR A 26 6.60 16.72 -10.97
C TYR A 26 7.59 15.74 -10.31
N LEU A 27 7.19 14.48 -10.04
CA LEU A 27 8.10 13.49 -9.47
C LEU A 27 9.29 13.20 -10.39
N PHE A 28 9.09 13.06 -11.68
CA PHE A 28 10.18 12.88 -12.66
C PHE A 28 11.10 14.11 -12.79
N SER A 29 10.66 15.30 -12.35
CA SER A 29 11.50 16.49 -12.32
C SER A 29 12.45 16.58 -11.11
N LEU A 30 12.25 15.72 -10.12
CA LEU A 30 13.13 15.62 -8.96
C LEU A 30 14.48 14.97 -9.35
N PRO A 31 15.54 15.16 -8.54
CA PRO A 31 16.77 14.38 -8.70
C PRO A 31 16.48 12.88 -8.79
N PRO A 32 17.14 12.10 -9.63
CA PRO A 32 16.78 10.70 -9.94
C PRO A 32 16.59 9.81 -8.69
N GLU A 33 17.47 9.91 -7.71
CA GLU A 33 17.39 9.13 -6.47
C GLU A 33 16.17 9.54 -5.62
N LEU A 34 15.87 10.84 -5.57
CA LEU A 34 14.71 11.36 -4.86
C LEU A 34 13.40 11.00 -5.59
N ALA A 35 13.39 11.02 -6.91
CA ALA A 35 12.26 10.58 -7.71
C ALA A 35 11.95 9.09 -7.46
N ASP A 36 12.95 8.23 -7.50
CA ASP A 36 12.81 6.80 -7.21
C ASP A 36 12.29 6.58 -5.77
N ALA A 37 12.87 7.27 -4.79
CA ALA A 37 12.42 7.21 -3.41
C ALA A 37 10.97 7.73 -3.24
N ALA A 38 10.56 8.77 -4.00
CA ALA A 38 9.20 9.29 -3.97
C ALA A 38 8.18 8.29 -4.54
N PHE A 39 8.49 7.61 -5.65
CA PHE A 39 7.63 6.54 -6.15
C PHE A 39 7.47 5.39 -5.15
N ARG A 40 8.57 4.98 -4.47
CA ARG A 40 8.52 3.97 -3.41
C ARG A 40 7.72 4.44 -2.21
N GLY A 41 7.96 5.68 -1.76
CA GLY A 41 7.22 6.30 -0.66
C GLY A 41 5.71 6.38 -0.93
N ALA A 42 5.29 6.57 -2.20
CA ALA A 42 3.88 6.53 -2.57
C ALA A 42 3.27 5.12 -2.52
N ILE A 43 4.06 4.08 -2.81
CA ILE A 43 3.60 2.68 -2.68
C ILE A 43 3.39 2.33 -1.21
N LEU A 44 4.29 2.76 -0.35
CA LEU A 44 4.21 2.57 1.10
C LEU A 44 3.06 3.43 1.68
N ARG A 45 2.36 2.91 2.69
CA ARG A 45 1.35 3.70 3.42
C ARG A 45 2.01 4.71 4.36
N TRP A 46 3.19 4.37 4.83
CA TRP A 46 4.08 5.24 5.59
C TRP A 46 5.53 4.80 5.36
N PHE A 47 6.49 5.68 5.61
CA PHE A 47 7.89 5.39 5.41
C PHE A 47 8.78 6.03 6.49
N THR A 48 9.86 5.31 6.78
CA THR A 48 11.03 5.77 7.52
C THR A 48 12.27 5.47 6.67
N PRO A 49 13.47 5.90 7.07
CA PRO A 49 14.71 5.49 6.41
C PRO A 49 14.85 3.97 6.29
N GLU A 50 14.51 3.22 7.35
CA GLU A 50 14.63 1.77 7.40
C GLU A 50 13.65 1.08 6.44
N VAL A 51 12.40 1.57 6.38
CA VAL A 51 11.38 1.04 5.47
C VAL A 51 11.76 1.30 4.02
N LEU A 52 12.23 2.53 3.69
CA LEU A 52 12.73 2.87 2.36
C LEU A 52 13.92 1.98 1.95
N GLN A 53 14.83 1.71 2.89
CA GLN A 53 15.94 0.80 2.67
C GLN A 53 15.45 -0.63 2.40
N GLY A 54 14.45 -1.11 3.16
CA GLY A 54 13.86 -2.43 3.02
C GLY A 54 13.25 -2.71 1.65
N VAL A 55 12.83 -1.65 0.93
CA VAL A 55 12.22 -1.76 -0.41
C VAL A 55 13.14 -1.28 -1.55
N SER A 56 14.42 -1.05 -1.28
CA SER A 56 15.35 -0.41 -2.25
C SER A 56 15.79 -1.32 -3.41
N GLY A 57 15.64 -2.63 -3.31
CA GLY A 57 16.14 -3.63 -4.27
C GLY A 57 15.21 -3.93 -5.47
N ALA A 58 14.03 -3.34 -5.56
CA ALA A 58 12.98 -3.72 -6.53
C ALA A 58 13.18 -3.22 -7.98
N GLY A 59 14.34 -2.66 -8.34
CA GLY A 59 14.54 -1.96 -9.61
C GLY A 59 14.05 -0.51 -9.52
N THR A 60 13.82 0.14 -10.65
CA THR A 60 13.44 1.56 -10.74
C THR A 60 12.28 1.74 -11.70
N VAL A 61 11.55 2.85 -11.54
CA VAL A 61 10.49 3.27 -12.48
C VAL A 61 11.10 3.60 -13.84
N SER A 62 10.45 3.20 -14.93
CA SER A 62 10.87 3.53 -16.28
C SER A 62 10.95 5.06 -16.47
N GLY A 63 12.04 5.53 -17.09
CA GLY A 63 12.27 6.97 -17.33
C GLY A 63 13.06 7.69 -16.24
N ILE A 64 13.44 7.05 -15.14
CA ILE A 64 14.43 7.58 -14.20
C ILE A 64 15.82 7.23 -14.72
N GLU A 65 16.47 8.20 -15.35
CA GLU A 65 17.84 8.07 -15.86
C GLU A 65 18.84 8.55 -14.80
N GLY A 66 20.07 7.99 -14.80
CA GLY A 66 21.16 8.51 -13.98
C GLY A 66 21.30 7.95 -12.56
N LEU A 67 20.62 6.85 -12.23
CA LEU A 67 20.79 6.15 -10.93
C LEU A 67 22.18 5.50 -10.72
N GLY A 68 23.13 5.80 -11.59
CA GLY A 68 24.50 5.31 -11.54
C GLY A 68 25.52 6.31 -10.99
N SER A 69 25.13 7.33 -10.23
CA SER A 69 26.07 8.29 -9.65
C SER A 69 27.00 7.63 -8.63
N ASP A 70 28.27 8.03 -8.61
CA ASP A 70 29.29 7.48 -7.72
C ASP A 70 28.99 7.68 -6.22
N ARG A 71 28.00 8.50 -5.89
CA ARG A 71 27.52 8.74 -4.52
C ARG A 71 26.02 8.52 -4.46
N LYS A 72 25.59 7.40 -3.88
CA LYS A 72 24.18 7.16 -3.54
C LYS A 72 23.84 7.94 -2.27
N ALA A 73 22.70 8.66 -2.30
CA ALA A 73 22.14 9.27 -1.10
C ALA A 73 21.77 8.17 -0.09
N SER A 74 22.02 8.43 1.19
CA SER A 74 21.61 7.50 2.25
C SER A 74 20.08 7.47 2.40
N PRO A 75 19.50 6.39 2.96
CA PRO A 75 18.08 6.35 3.27
C PRO A 75 17.61 7.51 4.16
N ASP A 76 18.44 7.94 5.11
CA ASP A 76 18.18 9.10 5.97
C ASP A 76 18.11 10.40 5.16
N GLU A 77 19.08 10.63 4.27
CA GLU A 77 19.11 11.81 3.39
C GLU A 77 17.88 11.83 2.46
N LEU A 78 17.49 10.69 1.91
CA LEU A 78 16.30 10.58 1.06
C LEU A 78 15.03 10.84 1.85
N CYS A 79 14.87 10.23 3.03
CA CYS A 79 13.72 10.45 3.90
C CYS A 79 13.63 11.94 4.30
N ASP A 80 14.77 12.57 4.66
CA ASP A 80 14.84 14.00 4.97
C ASP A 80 14.47 14.92 3.80
N GLN A 81 14.70 14.47 2.57
CA GLN A 81 14.28 15.22 1.38
C GLN A 81 12.81 14.98 1.07
N LEU A 82 12.32 13.73 1.19
CA LEU A 82 10.91 13.39 0.96
C LEU A 82 9.98 14.16 1.90
N ARG A 83 10.31 14.24 3.20
CA ARG A 83 9.48 14.96 4.19
C ARG A 83 9.37 16.47 3.93
N LYS A 84 10.26 17.04 3.12
CA LYS A 84 10.20 18.46 2.71
C LYS A 84 9.30 18.71 1.51
N LEU A 85 8.85 17.64 0.83
CA LEU A 85 7.91 17.76 -0.27
C LEU A 85 6.55 18.23 0.29
N ARG A 86 5.87 19.12 -0.44
CA ARG A 86 4.62 19.74 0.03
C ARG A 86 3.46 18.77 0.25
N PHE A 87 3.56 17.58 -0.26
CA PHE A 87 2.55 16.52 -0.16
C PHE A 87 2.97 15.39 0.80
N ALA A 88 4.06 15.58 1.54
CA ALA A 88 4.45 14.68 2.62
C ALA A 88 3.98 15.27 3.96
N GLU A 89 3.50 14.40 4.82
CA GLU A 89 3.02 14.72 6.16
C GLU A 89 3.52 13.71 7.18
N GLU A 90 3.50 14.09 8.44
CA GLU A 90 3.84 13.17 9.52
C GLU A 90 2.72 12.14 9.69
N TYR A 91 3.10 10.86 9.69
CA TYR A 91 2.22 9.76 10.03
C TYR A 91 2.44 9.41 11.50
N PRO A 92 1.48 9.71 12.40
CA PRO A 92 1.70 9.69 13.84
C PRO A 92 2.25 8.36 14.35
N GLY A 93 3.39 8.40 15.03
CA GLY A 93 4.06 7.24 15.62
C GLY A 93 4.73 6.28 14.63
N ARG A 94 4.71 6.57 13.31
CA ARG A 94 5.24 5.67 12.28
C ARG A 94 6.26 6.30 11.33
N GLY A 95 6.33 7.63 11.24
CA GLY A 95 7.21 8.35 10.33
C GLY A 95 6.45 9.31 9.43
N TYR A 96 6.50 9.11 8.12
CA TYR A 96 5.91 10.03 7.13
C TYR A 96 5.06 9.26 6.13
N SER A 97 4.05 9.92 5.58
CA SER A 97 3.23 9.44 4.46
C SER A 97 3.09 10.54 3.42
N PHE A 98 2.62 10.18 2.23
CA PHE A 98 2.12 11.17 1.30
C PHE A 98 0.63 11.39 1.51
N HIS A 99 0.16 12.64 1.27
CA HIS A 99 -1.26 12.95 1.28
C HIS A 99 -2.03 11.98 0.39
N ASP A 100 -3.17 11.51 0.84
CA ASP A 100 -3.96 10.45 0.18
C ASP A 100 -4.19 10.73 -1.30
N MET A 101 -4.57 11.97 -1.65
CA MET A 101 -4.79 12.34 -3.05
C MET A 101 -3.53 12.16 -3.90
N THR A 102 -2.39 12.65 -3.43
CA THR A 102 -1.12 12.55 -4.17
C THR A 102 -0.71 11.09 -4.31
N ARG A 103 -0.83 10.34 -3.21
CA ARG A 103 -0.53 8.92 -3.17
C ARG A 103 -1.39 8.15 -4.19
N GLU A 104 -2.70 8.38 -4.22
CA GLU A 104 -3.62 7.70 -5.12
C GLU A 104 -3.34 8.02 -6.60
N LEU A 105 -3.02 9.27 -6.94
CA LEU A 105 -2.63 9.64 -8.30
C LEU A 105 -1.36 8.90 -8.76
N VAL A 106 -0.35 8.79 -7.88
CA VAL A 106 0.88 8.04 -8.17
C VAL A 106 0.60 6.55 -8.31
N LEU A 107 -0.19 5.96 -7.39
CA LEU A 107 -0.57 4.55 -7.44
C LEU A 107 -1.38 4.20 -8.70
N SER A 108 -2.26 5.09 -9.14
CA SER A 108 -3.02 4.94 -10.39
C SER A 108 -2.10 4.93 -11.61
N TYR A 109 -1.10 5.81 -11.64
CA TYR A 109 -0.07 5.78 -12.68
C TYR A 109 0.72 4.47 -12.68
N LEU A 110 1.22 4.06 -11.50
CA LEU A 110 2.01 2.84 -11.36
C LEU A 110 1.21 1.59 -11.74
N TRP A 111 -0.05 1.52 -11.35
CA TRP A 111 -0.94 0.41 -11.71
C TRP A 111 -1.18 0.32 -13.22
N GLY A 112 -1.31 1.45 -13.89
CA GLY A 112 -1.59 1.51 -15.33
C GLY A 112 -0.37 1.41 -16.22
N LYS A 113 0.82 1.86 -15.78
CA LYS A 113 2.02 2.04 -16.61
C LYS A 113 3.25 1.28 -16.11
N GLU A 114 3.39 1.11 -14.80
CA GLU A 114 4.59 0.57 -14.15
C GLU A 114 4.22 -0.56 -13.18
N ARG A 115 3.28 -1.42 -13.58
CA ARG A 115 2.70 -2.45 -12.71
C ARG A 115 3.72 -3.42 -12.14
N ASP A 116 4.72 -3.79 -12.94
CA ASP A 116 5.80 -4.69 -12.50
C ASP A 116 6.66 -4.06 -11.41
N PHE A 117 6.96 -2.76 -11.53
CA PHE A 117 7.66 -2.03 -10.47
C PHE A 117 6.81 -1.98 -9.20
N TYR A 118 5.53 -1.63 -9.31
CA TYR A 118 4.61 -1.58 -8.17
C TYR A 118 4.54 -2.94 -7.45
N ARG A 119 4.38 -4.03 -8.20
CA ARG A 119 4.35 -5.39 -7.64
C ARG A 119 5.66 -5.77 -6.94
N LYS A 120 6.81 -5.48 -7.53
CA LYS A 120 8.11 -5.78 -6.95
C LYS A 120 8.37 -5.01 -5.65
N VAL A 121 8.07 -3.71 -5.61
CA VAL A 121 8.18 -2.90 -4.38
C VAL A 121 7.22 -3.42 -3.32
N SER A 122 5.98 -3.74 -3.70
CA SER A 122 4.99 -4.32 -2.78
C SER A 122 5.45 -5.69 -2.24
N ALA A 123 6.04 -6.55 -3.07
CA ALA A 123 6.60 -7.84 -2.59
C ALA A 123 7.72 -7.63 -1.56
N GLN A 124 8.60 -6.66 -1.78
CA GLN A 124 9.65 -6.33 -0.81
C GLN A 124 9.07 -5.75 0.48
N ALA A 125 8.08 -4.86 0.38
CA ALA A 125 7.40 -4.30 1.55
C ALA A 125 6.70 -5.40 2.36
N ALA A 126 5.96 -6.30 1.70
CA ALA A 126 5.33 -7.45 2.36
C ALA A 126 6.35 -8.33 3.09
N GLY A 127 7.49 -8.61 2.45
CA GLY A 127 8.60 -9.37 3.04
C GLY A 127 9.22 -8.65 4.24
N TYR A 128 9.47 -7.35 4.11
CA TYR A 128 10.03 -6.54 5.18
C TYR A 128 9.13 -6.48 6.42
N PHE A 129 7.87 -6.11 6.25
CA PHE A 129 6.91 -6.05 7.35
C PHE A 129 6.62 -7.43 7.96
N GLY A 130 6.54 -8.46 7.10
CA GLY A 130 6.39 -9.84 7.56
C GLY A 130 7.58 -10.31 8.38
N GLY A 131 8.81 -9.96 7.98
CA GLY A 131 10.03 -10.26 8.73
C GLY A 131 10.05 -9.60 10.10
N LEU A 132 9.65 -8.31 10.18
CA LEU A 132 9.56 -7.60 11.46
C LEU A 132 8.50 -8.21 12.38
N LEU A 133 7.32 -8.54 11.86
CA LEU A 133 6.25 -9.17 12.64
C LEU A 133 6.69 -10.53 13.17
N ASN A 134 7.26 -11.39 12.32
CA ASN A 134 7.73 -12.71 12.72
C ASN A 134 8.81 -12.63 13.80
N ALA A 135 9.75 -11.69 13.68
CA ALA A 135 10.78 -11.48 14.70
C ALA A 135 10.17 -11.08 16.08
N GLN A 136 9.10 -10.28 16.10
CA GLN A 136 8.41 -9.95 17.34
C GLN A 136 7.65 -11.15 17.92
N ILE A 137 7.01 -11.96 17.07
CA ILE A 137 6.32 -13.18 17.51
C ILE A 137 7.32 -14.15 18.13
N GLU A 138 8.45 -14.43 17.47
CA GLU A 138 9.52 -15.29 17.99
C GLU A 138 10.05 -14.81 19.33
N ARG A 139 10.30 -13.51 19.48
CA ARG A 139 10.74 -12.91 20.76
C ARG A 139 9.69 -13.06 21.87
N SER A 140 8.42 -12.96 21.51
CA SER A 140 7.32 -13.18 22.47
C SER A 140 7.24 -14.65 22.89
N GLU A 141 7.40 -15.60 21.97
CA GLU A 141 7.45 -17.03 22.28
C GLU A 141 8.63 -17.40 23.18
N LEU A 142 9.75 -16.70 23.03
CA LEU A 142 10.93 -16.84 23.92
C LEU A 142 10.77 -16.11 25.27
N GLY A 143 9.67 -15.37 25.47
CA GLY A 143 9.43 -14.60 26.68
C GLY A 143 10.29 -13.32 26.81
N GLU A 144 10.86 -12.82 25.71
CA GLU A 144 11.66 -11.60 25.67
C GLU A 144 10.81 -10.34 25.62
N ILE A 145 9.60 -10.42 25.08
CA ILE A 145 8.61 -9.33 25.05
C ILE A 145 7.23 -9.86 25.44
N ASP A 146 6.36 -9.00 25.96
CA ASP A 146 4.98 -9.35 26.24
C ASP A 146 4.18 -9.56 24.94
N PRO A 147 3.31 -10.56 24.83
CA PRO A 147 2.41 -10.73 23.67
C PRO A 147 1.58 -9.49 23.33
N GLY A 148 1.31 -8.64 24.32
CA GLY A 148 0.64 -7.36 24.15
C GLY A 148 1.49 -6.28 23.47
N GLU A 149 2.80 -6.44 23.45
CA GLU A 149 3.75 -5.51 22.81
C GLU A 149 3.96 -5.80 21.31
N ILE A 150 3.41 -6.92 20.79
CA ILE A 150 3.49 -7.23 19.37
C ILE A 150 2.74 -6.19 18.56
N ASP A 151 3.46 -5.56 17.63
CA ASP A 151 2.91 -4.57 16.71
C ASP A 151 2.16 -5.25 15.54
N TRP A 152 0.89 -5.52 15.75
CA TRP A 152 0.04 -6.18 14.76
C TRP A 152 -0.24 -5.33 13.51
N ASP A 153 0.03 -4.01 13.54
CA ASP A 153 -0.07 -3.15 12.35
C ASP A 153 0.95 -3.53 11.27
N LEU A 154 2.08 -4.16 11.66
CA LEU A 154 3.01 -4.77 10.68
C LEU A 154 2.33 -5.87 9.86
N GLY A 155 1.37 -6.59 10.46
CA GLY A 155 0.54 -7.57 9.75
C GLY A 155 -0.45 -6.90 8.78
N VAL A 156 -0.97 -5.73 9.12
CA VAL A 156 -1.81 -4.91 8.23
C VAL A 156 -1.02 -4.48 7.00
N GLU A 157 0.18 -3.94 7.20
CA GLU A 157 1.07 -3.53 6.09
C GLU A 157 1.46 -4.74 5.22
N ARG A 158 1.81 -5.88 5.86
CA ARG A 158 2.08 -7.12 5.13
C ARG A 158 0.89 -7.52 4.25
N ALA A 159 -0.33 -7.56 4.79
CA ALA A 159 -1.52 -7.93 4.06
C ALA A 159 -1.79 -6.98 2.88
N TYR A 160 -1.72 -5.65 3.13
CA TYR A 160 -1.89 -4.62 2.12
C TYR A 160 -0.95 -4.82 0.92
N HIS A 161 0.34 -5.01 1.18
CA HIS A 161 1.34 -5.14 0.13
C HIS A 161 1.33 -6.52 -0.54
N SER A 162 1.00 -7.59 0.18
CA SER A 162 0.94 -8.94 -0.39
C SER A 162 -0.10 -9.04 -1.50
N ILE A 163 -1.28 -8.43 -1.35
CA ILE A 163 -2.35 -8.45 -2.36
C ILE A 163 -1.89 -7.84 -3.69
N VAL A 164 -1.09 -6.77 -3.66
CA VAL A 164 -0.55 -6.15 -4.88
C VAL A 164 0.57 -7.01 -5.49
N ALA A 165 1.40 -7.63 -4.65
CA ALA A 165 2.55 -8.43 -5.08
C ALA A 165 2.11 -9.68 -5.85
N ASP A 166 1.31 -10.52 -5.20
CA ASP A 166 0.70 -11.73 -5.77
C ASP A 166 -0.65 -11.98 -5.10
N GLU A 167 -1.73 -11.61 -5.79
CA GLU A 167 -3.08 -11.68 -5.23
C GLU A 167 -3.53 -13.10 -4.94
N GLN A 168 -3.17 -14.08 -5.80
CA GLN A 168 -3.61 -15.45 -5.65
C GLN A 168 -2.99 -16.11 -4.42
N GLU A 169 -1.68 -15.92 -4.21
CA GLU A 169 -0.98 -16.44 -3.05
C GLU A 169 -1.39 -15.71 -1.78
N ALA A 170 -1.50 -14.38 -1.87
CA ALA A 170 -1.79 -13.53 -0.72
C ALA A 170 -3.18 -13.75 -0.13
N ILE A 171 -4.20 -14.04 -0.96
CA ILE A 171 -5.59 -14.12 -0.49
C ILE A 171 -5.79 -15.24 0.55
N GLU A 172 -5.09 -16.37 0.41
CA GLU A 172 -5.14 -17.46 1.38
C GLU A 172 -4.39 -17.10 2.68
N ALA A 173 -3.21 -16.50 2.55
CA ALA A 173 -2.41 -16.07 3.70
C ALA A 173 -3.11 -14.98 4.51
N VAL A 174 -3.75 -14.03 3.82
CA VAL A 174 -4.55 -12.97 4.46
C VAL A 174 -5.78 -13.57 5.16
N GLY A 175 -6.48 -14.53 4.53
CA GLY A 175 -7.59 -15.23 5.15
C GLY A 175 -7.17 -15.92 6.45
N SER A 176 -6.06 -16.65 6.43
CA SER A 176 -5.51 -17.31 7.62
C SER A 176 -5.14 -16.31 8.73
N PHE A 177 -4.59 -15.15 8.35
CA PHE A 177 -4.28 -14.08 9.31
C PHE A 177 -5.55 -13.48 9.92
N LEU A 178 -6.58 -13.22 9.11
CA LEU A 178 -7.87 -12.73 9.59
C LEU A 178 -8.55 -13.74 10.54
N ASP A 179 -8.53 -15.03 10.23
CA ASP A 179 -9.04 -16.08 11.11
C ASP A 179 -8.31 -16.10 12.47
N PHE A 180 -6.97 -15.97 12.44
CA PHE A 180 -6.18 -15.83 13.65
C PHE A 180 -6.61 -14.59 14.47
N LEU A 181 -6.77 -13.43 13.83
CA LEU A 181 -7.18 -12.19 14.51
C LEU A 181 -8.57 -12.31 15.15
N LEU A 182 -9.49 -13.05 14.52
CA LEU A 182 -10.81 -13.35 15.11
C LEU A 182 -10.70 -14.27 16.33
N GLN A 183 -9.89 -15.32 16.25
CA GLN A 183 -9.66 -16.26 17.37
C GLN A 183 -9.05 -15.55 18.58
N GLU A 184 -8.07 -14.68 18.34
CA GLU A 184 -7.39 -13.88 19.38
C GLU A 184 -8.17 -12.62 19.78
N ARG A 185 -9.37 -12.41 19.23
CA ARG A 185 -10.23 -11.22 19.48
C ARG A 185 -9.53 -9.88 19.20
N LYS A 186 -8.63 -9.84 18.24
CA LYS A 186 -7.92 -8.63 17.80
C LYS A 186 -8.75 -7.87 16.75
N LEU A 187 -9.97 -7.50 17.12
CA LEU A 187 -10.97 -6.94 16.19
C LEU A 187 -10.52 -5.59 15.59
N GLY A 188 -9.76 -4.79 16.33
CA GLY A 188 -9.21 -3.52 15.82
C GLY A 188 -8.23 -3.75 14.67
N THR A 189 -7.31 -4.70 14.80
CA THR A 189 -6.36 -5.09 13.73
C THR A 189 -7.10 -5.73 12.55
N TYR A 190 -8.10 -6.58 12.83
CA TYR A 190 -8.95 -7.15 11.78
C TYR A 190 -9.59 -6.04 10.94
N HIS A 191 -10.21 -5.06 11.59
CA HIS A 191 -10.81 -3.89 10.94
C HIS A 191 -9.79 -3.12 10.08
N ALA A 192 -8.59 -2.89 10.62
CA ALA A 192 -7.51 -2.20 9.89
C ALA A 192 -7.07 -2.96 8.63
N VAL A 193 -6.97 -4.31 8.68
CA VAL A 193 -6.73 -5.13 7.48
C VAL A 193 -7.85 -4.95 6.48
N MET A 194 -9.12 -5.01 6.93
CA MET A 194 -10.27 -4.85 6.05
C MET A 194 -10.30 -3.47 5.38
N GLN A 195 -9.96 -2.41 6.08
CA GLN A 195 -9.83 -1.07 5.51
C GLN A 195 -8.72 -1.02 4.46
N ALA A 196 -7.53 -1.54 4.79
CA ALA A 196 -6.38 -1.56 3.88
C ALA A 196 -6.67 -2.31 2.57
N LEU A 197 -7.36 -3.46 2.64
CA LEU A 197 -7.77 -4.22 1.45
C LEU A 197 -8.87 -3.51 0.66
N SER A 198 -9.74 -2.78 1.34
CA SER A 198 -10.80 -2.00 0.67
C SER A 198 -10.26 -0.90 -0.22
N GLU A 199 -9.14 -0.27 0.15
CA GLU A 199 -8.44 0.70 -0.71
C GLU A 199 -8.11 0.11 -2.08
N HIS A 200 -7.64 -1.15 -2.12
CA HIS A 200 -7.33 -1.84 -3.39
C HIS A 200 -8.58 -2.22 -4.18
N ALA A 201 -9.63 -2.67 -3.49
CA ALA A 201 -10.89 -3.05 -4.14
C ALA A 201 -11.58 -1.83 -4.77
N GLU A 202 -11.66 -0.72 -4.04
CA GLU A 202 -12.27 0.55 -4.49
C GLU A 202 -11.50 1.18 -5.65
N ALA A 203 -10.18 1.04 -5.64
CA ALA A 203 -9.32 1.50 -6.73
C ALA A 203 -9.26 0.54 -7.94
N GLY A 204 -10.04 -0.55 -7.94
CA GLY A 204 -10.05 -1.53 -9.03
C GLY A 204 -8.75 -2.33 -9.18
N ARG A 205 -7.99 -2.48 -8.09
CA ARG A 205 -6.69 -3.19 -8.07
C ARG A 205 -6.80 -4.64 -7.59
N MET A 206 -8.01 -5.14 -7.37
CA MET A 206 -8.30 -6.51 -6.97
C MET A 206 -9.16 -7.23 -8.01
N LEU A 207 -8.92 -8.54 -8.16
CA LEU A 207 -9.73 -9.40 -9.00
C LEU A 207 -11.15 -9.59 -8.42
N PRO A 208 -12.17 -9.85 -9.26
CA PRO A 208 -13.55 -10.05 -8.81
C PRO A 208 -13.70 -11.12 -7.72
N ASP A 209 -13.01 -12.26 -7.85
CA ASP A 209 -13.05 -13.36 -6.89
C ASP A 209 -12.53 -12.94 -5.51
N SER A 210 -11.43 -12.18 -5.48
CA SER A 210 -10.87 -11.63 -4.23
C SER A 210 -11.79 -10.59 -3.60
N GLN A 211 -12.47 -9.79 -4.41
CA GLN A 211 -13.51 -8.87 -3.92
C GLN A 211 -14.70 -9.63 -3.30
N GLY A 212 -15.06 -10.80 -3.85
CA GLY A 212 -16.05 -11.70 -3.27
C GLY A 212 -15.62 -12.17 -1.87
N ARG A 213 -14.38 -12.61 -1.70
CA ARG A 213 -13.81 -12.99 -0.38
C ARG A 213 -13.78 -11.82 0.59
N LEU A 214 -13.43 -10.63 0.14
CA LEU A 214 -13.46 -9.42 0.97
C LEU A 214 -14.85 -9.16 1.55
N LYS A 215 -15.92 -9.37 0.77
CA LYS A 215 -17.30 -9.25 1.25
C LYS A 215 -17.62 -10.28 2.35
N LEU A 216 -17.15 -11.53 2.18
CA LEU A 216 -17.33 -12.57 3.20
C LEU A 216 -16.58 -12.23 4.50
N TRP A 217 -15.38 -11.71 4.43
CA TRP A 217 -14.62 -11.28 5.60
C TRP A 217 -15.28 -10.08 6.31
N ARG A 218 -15.84 -9.12 5.57
CA ARG A 218 -16.65 -8.05 6.15
C ARG A 218 -17.88 -8.59 6.88
N LEU A 219 -18.52 -9.64 6.35
CA LEU A 219 -19.63 -10.30 7.03
C LEU A 219 -19.17 -10.95 8.35
N GLN A 220 -18.02 -11.64 8.34
CA GLN A 220 -17.44 -12.21 9.56
C GLN A 220 -17.12 -11.13 10.61
N GLU A 221 -16.55 -9.99 10.19
CA GLU A 221 -16.31 -8.84 11.04
C GLU A 221 -17.61 -8.31 11.68
N ALA A 222 -18.67 -8.15 10.88
CA ALA A 222 -19.95 -7.67 11.36
C ALA A 222 -20.58 -8.66 12.39
N ILE A 223 -20.45 -9.96 12.15
CA ILE A 223 -20.89 -10.99 13.10
C ILE A 223 -20.10 -10.88 14.43
N ALA A 224 -18.77 -10.79 14.33
CA ALA A 224 -17.89 -10.71 15.49
C ALA A 224 -18.14 -9.46 16.35
N ASN A 225 -18.53 -8.37 15.71
CA ASN A 225 -18.88 -7.10 16.35
C ASN A 225 -20.36 -7.01 16.78
N TYR A 226 -21.18 -8.06 16.60
CA TYR A 226 -22.62 -8.03 16.83
C TYR A 226 -23.35 -6.89 16.10
N ASN A 227 -22.87 -6.53 14.90
CA ASN A 227 -23.45 -5.45 14.10
C ASN A 227 -24.63 -5.97 13.25
N ILE A 228 -25.83 -6.05 13.87
CA ILE A 228 -27.04 -6.60 13.22
C ILE A 228 -27.42 -5.81 11.97
N THR A 229 -27.39 -4.49 12.01
CA THR A 229 -27.74 -3.64 10.87
C THR A 229 -26.77 -3.84 9.67
N GLY A 230 -25.48 -3.95 9.97
CA GLY A 230 -24.47 -4.27 8.95
C GLY A 230 -24.70 -5.65 8.33
N LEU A 231 -25.12 -6.63 9.12
CA LEU A 231 -25.44 -7.99 8.64
C LEU A 231 -26.60 -8.00 7.64
N GLU A 232 -27.69 -7.29 7.93
CA GLU A 232 -28.86 -7.21 7.05
C GLU A 232 -28.49 -6.59 5.69
N THR A 233 -27.72 -5.50 5.69
CA THR A 233 -27.27 -4.84 4.47
C THR A 233 -26.37 -5.74 3.62
N MET A 234 -25.35 -6.35 4.23
CA MET A 234 -24.39 -7.20 3.53
C MET A 234 -25.03 -8.50 3.00
N THR A 235 -25.93 -9.09 3.78
CA THR A 235 -26.67 -10.29 3.34
C THR A 235 -27.50 -9.97 2.11
N SER A 236 -28.16 -8.81 2.08
CA SER A 236 -28.93 -8.36 0.92
C SER A 236 -28.06 -8.13 -0.32
N GLU A 237 -26.87 -7.55 -0.16
CA GLU A 237 -25.92 -7.35 -1.26
C GLU A 237 -25.38 -8.67 -1.82
N ILE A 238 -25.08 -9.64 -0.97
CA ILE A 238 -24.61 -10.96 -1.39
C ILE A 238 -25.70 -11.71 -2.15
N LEU A 239 -26.95 -11.67 -1.66
CA LEU A 239 -28.08 -12.34 -2.29
C LEU A 239 -28.54 -11.68 -3.61
N GLN A 240 -28.23 -10.41 -3.83
CA GLN A 240 -28.54 -9.68 -5.05
C GLN A 240 -27.41 -9.71 -6.09
N ALA A 241 -26.22 -10.23 -5.74
CA ALA A 241 -25.16 -10.40 -6.71
C ALA A 241 -25.61 -11.44 -7.76
N PRO A 242 -25.62 -11.08 -9.06
CA PRO A 242 -25.90 -12.06 -10.09
C PRO A 242 -24.84 -13.17 -9.99
N ASP A 243 -25.30 -14.41 -10.15
CA ASP A 243 -24.44 -15.61 -10.16
C ASP A 243 -23.20 -15.34 -11.03
N ALA A 244 -22.00 -15.30 -10.43
CA ALA A 244 -20.73 -15.14 -11.10
C ALA A 244 -20.18 -16.49 -11.54
#